data_d79148b88540e30b0dbf187b46077b4f
#
_entry.id   d79148b88540e30b0dbf187b46077b4f
#
_cell.length_a   1.000
_cell.length_b   1.000
_cell.length_c   1.000
_cell.angle_alpha   90.00
_cell.angle_beta   90.00
_cell.angle_gamma   90.00
#
_symmetry.space_group_name_H-M   'P 1'
#
loop_
_entity.id
_entity.type
_entity.pdbx_description
1 polymer ?
#
loop_
_entity_poly.entity_id
_entity_poly.type
_entity_poly.pdbx_seq_one_letter_code
_entity_poly.pdbx_strand_id
1 'polypeptide(L)'
;MLIHELTATQCEEVLARASVGRLGCARNDQPYIVPIFLYFDSSEKSLYSFSTLGQKIDWMRGNPKVCVEVDEILERSNWTTVIVFGHYEEIRDSAQERDVRRRAYELFQKRPDWWLPGAAKHTAGEEHHTPVIFRIRVDKTSGRRAVRGPS
;
A
#
# COMPACT_ATOMS: atom_id res chain seq x y z
N MET A 1 -11.71 -5.72 26.85
CA MET A 1 -11.32 -5.14 25.55
C MET A 1 -12.58 -4.62 24.88
N LEU A 2 -12.52 -3.37 24.41
CA LEU A 2 -13.59 -2.75 23.63
C LEU A 2 -13.11 -2.58 22.20
N ILE A 3 -13.97 -2.89 21.23
CA ILE A 3 -13.67 -2.74 19.81
C ILE A 3 -14.58 -1.65 19.23
N HIS A 4 -13.97 -0.67 18.59
CA HIS A 4 -14.66 0.44 17.95
C HIS A 4 -14.42 0.40 16.44
N GLU A 5 -15.44 0.74 15.68
CA GLU A 5 -15.29 1.01 14.24
C GLU A 5 -14.70 2.39 14.03
N LEU A 6 -13.78 2.50 13.07
CA LEU A 6 -13.18 3.77 12.70
C LEU A 6 -14.02 4.48 11.63
N THR A 7 -14.10 5.79 11.72
CA THR A 7 -14.61 6.63 10.64
C THR A 7 -13.65 6.64 9.45
N ALA A 8 -14.11 7.07 8.28
CA ALA A 8 -13.25 7.23 7.11
C ALA A 8 -12.04 8.14 7.40
N THR A 9 -12.26 9.26 8.10
CA THR A 9 -11.18 10.18 8.51
C THR A 9 -10.17 9.51 9.42
N GLN A 10 -10.62 8.73 10.39
CA GLN A 10 -9.72 7.99 11.29
C GLN A 10 -8.93 6.91 10.53
N CYS A 11 -9.54 6.24 9.55
CA CYS A 11 -8.82 5.31 8.67
C CYS A 11 -7.71 6.03 7.89
N GLU A 12 -7.99 7.20 7.35
CA GLU A 12 -7.00 8.00 6.61
C GLU A 12 -5.84 8.45 7.49
N GLU A 13 -6.10 8.80 8.75
CA GLU A 13 -5.05 9.14 9.72
C GLU A 13 -4.10 7.97 9.96
N VAL A 14 -4.62 6.75 10.04
CA VAL A 14 -3.80 5.54 10.16
C VAL A 14 -2.99 5.30 8.90
N LEU A 15 -3.62 5.42 7.72
CA LEU A 15 -2.93 5.27 6.43
C LEU A 15 -1.80 6.29 6.26
N ALA A 16 -1.99 7.53 6.71
CA ALA A 16 -0.98 8.58 6.62
C ALA A 16 0.29 8.27 7.44
N ARG A 17 0.17 7.50 8.51
CA ARG A 17 1.31 7.08 9.34
C ARG A 17 1.97 5.80 8.85
N ALA A 18 1.24 4.98 8.10
CA ALA A 18 1.70 3.67 7.68
C ALA A 18 2.84 3.78 6.65
N SER A 19 3.83 2.92 6.76
CA SER A 19 4.92 2.78 5.79
C SER A 19 4.94 1.42 5.10
N VAL A 20 4.31 0.43 5.70
CA VAL A 20 4.18 -0.92 5.18
C VAL A 20 2.73 -1.35 5.27
N GLY A 21 2.25 -1.99 4.24
CA GLY A 21 0.96 -2.65 4.23
C GLY A 21 1.06 -4.02 3.60
N ARG A 22 -0.01 -4.78 3.70
CA ARG A 22 -0.14 -6.08 3.05
C ARG A 22 -1.13 -5.96 1.93
N LEU A 23 -0.61 -6.12 0.71
CA LEU A 23 -1.41 -6.10 -0.51
C LEU A 23 -2.02 -7.48 -0.73
N GLY A 24 -3.34 -7.51 -0.87
CA GLY A 24 -4.07 -8.68 -1.32
C GLY A 24 -4.52 -8.50 -2.76
N CYS A 25 -4.18 -9.44 -3.62
CA CYS A 25 -4.65 -9.50 -5.00
C CYS A 25 -5.06 -10.93 -5.35
N ALA A 26 -5.69 -11.11 -6.49
CA ALA A 26 -6.20 -12.41 -6.88
C ALA A 26 -6.09 -12.63 -8.39
N ARG A 27 -5.88 -13.87 -8.78
CA ARG A 27 -5.92 -14.32 -10.17
C ARG A 27 -6.57 -15.70 -10.23
N ASN A 28 -7.57 -15.88 -11.10
CA ASN A 28 -8.28 -17.14 -11.23
C ASN A 28 -8.73 -17.71 -9.87
N ASP A 29 -9.36 -16.86 -9.05
CA ASP A 29 -9.83 -17.18 -7.70
C ASP A 29 -8.73 -17.55 -6.68
N GLN A 30 -7.45 -17.48 -7.06
CA GLN A 30 -6.35 -17.66 -6.11
C GLN A 30 -6.00 -16.34 -5.45
N PRO A 31 -6.21 -16.18 -4.14
CA PRO A 31 -5.72 -15.02 -3.41
C PRO A 31 -4.21 -15.08 -3.19
N TYR A 32 -3.59 -13.91 -3.14
CA TYR A 32 -2.17 -13.74 -2.88
C TYR A 32 -1.95 -12.52 -2.00
N ILE A 33 -1.12 -12.65 -0.99
CA ILE A 33 -0.80 -11.57 -0.06
C ILE A 33 0.72 -11.35 -0.05
N VAL A 34 1.13 -10.08 -0.13
CA VAL A 34 2.53 -9.69 -0.11
C VAL A 34 2.68 -8.32 0.59
N PRO A 35 3.73 -8.14 1.42
CA PRO A 35 4.01 -6.82 1.98
C PRO A 35 4.47 -5.86 0.88
N ILE A 36 4.04 -4.61 1.00
CA ILE A 36 4.47 -3.51 0.13
C ILE A 36 4.80 -2.27 0.97
N PHE A 37 5.71 -1.46 0.49
CA PHE A 37 5.85 -0.10 0.97
C PHE A 37 4.73 0.76 0.40
N LEU A 38 4.23 1.70 1.19
CA LEU A 38 3.13 2.54 0.75
C LEU A 38 3.25 3.98 1.27
N TYR A 39 2.65 4.87 0.51
CA TYR A 39 2.50 6.28 0.82
C TYR A 39 1.08 6.70 0.52
N PHE A 40 0.38 7.14 1.54
CA PHE A 40 -0.98 7.63 1.38
C PHE A 40 -0.97 9.11 0.97
N ASP A 41 -1.66 9.41 -0.11
CA ASP A 41 -1.97 10.77 -0.54
C ASP A 41 -3.46 11.03 -0.32
N SER A 42 -3.76 11.84 0.69
CA SER A 42 -5.15 12.16 1.04
C SER A 42 -5.85 13.02 -0.01
N SER A 43 -5.11 13.84 -0.76
CA SER A 43 -5.68 14.69 -1.80
C SER A 43 -6.18 13.89 -3.00
N GLU A 44 -5.46 12.82 -3.36
CA GLU A 44 -5.79 11.94 -4.48
C GLU A 44 -6.50 10.65 -4.04
N LYS A 45 -6.70 10.45 -2.74
CA LYS A 45 -7.25 9.21 -2.17
C LYS A 45 -6.57 7.97 -2.75
N SER A 46 -5.25 7.95 -2.68
CA SER A 46 -4.42 6.92 -3.30
C SER A 46 -3.27 6.48 -2.41
N LEU A 47 -2.95 5.20 -2.49
CA LEU A 47 -1.74 4.62 -1.93
C LEU A 47 -0.73 4.46 -3.06
N TYR A 48 0.39 5.17 -2.97
CA TYR A 48 1.48 5.04 -3.93
C TYR A 48 2.48 4.00 -3.48
N SER A 49 2.99 3.24 -4.41
CA SER A 49 4.01 2.23 -4.17
C SER A 49 4.87 2.02 -5.42
N PHE A 50 5.91 1.22 -5.26
CA PHE A 50 6.72 0.77 -6.38
C PHE A 50 7.20 -0.66 -6.12
N SER A 51 7.54 -1.34 -7.19
CA SER A 51 8.06 -2.71 -7.14
C SER A 51 8.88 -2.99 -8.39
N THR A 52 9.61 -4.08 -8.38
CA THR A 52 10.11 -4.69 -9.62
C THR A 52 9.00 -5.53 -10.25
N LEU A 53 9.14 -5.84 -11.54
CA LEU A 53 8.26 -6.80 -12.21
C LEU A 53 8.28 -8.14 -11.46
N GLY A 54 7.11 -8.70 -11.27
CA GLY A 54 6.93 -9.96 -10.58
C GLY A 54 5.46 -10.35 -10.49
N GLN A 55 5.16 -11.36 -9.68
CA GLN A 55 3.83 -11.94 -9.60
C GLN A 55 2.74 -10.93 -9.25
N LYS A 56 2.96 -10.07 -8.26
CA LYS A 56 1.94 -9.09 -7.87
C LYS A 56 1.58 -8.12 -9.00
N ILE A 57 2.58 -7.66 -9.76
CA ILE A 57 2.36 -6.75 -10.88
C ILE A 57 1.59 -7.45 -12.00
N ASP A 58 1.99 -8.66 -12.38
CA ASP A 58 1.29 -9.44 -13.39
C ASP A 58 -0.16 -9.71 -13.00
N TRP A 59 -0.40 -10.07 -11.76
CA TRP A 59 -1.75 -10.36 -11.29
C TRP A 59 -2.62 -9.11 -11.24
N MET A 60 -2.08 -7.99 -10.77
CA MET A 60 -2.83 -6.73 -10.72
C MET A 60 -3.09 -6.13 -12.11
N ARG A 61 -2.22 -6.37 -13.09
CA ARG A 61 -2.47 -6.00 -14.48
C ARG A 61 -3.66 -6.75 -15.07
N GLY A 62 -3.81 -8.02 -14.73
CA GLY A 62 -4.94 -8.86 -15.16
C GLY A 62 -6.21 -8.67 -14.34
N ASN A 63 -6.07 -8.38 -13.05
CA ASN A 63 -7.18 -8.13 -12.14
C ASN A 63 -6.83 -6.94 -11.22
N PRO A 64 -7.30 -5.74 -11.53
CA PRO A 64 -6.95 -4.55 -10.78
C PRO A 64 -7.65 -4.41 -9.43
N LYS A 65 -8.65 -5.23 -9.12
CA LYS A 65 -9.33 -5.20 -7.83
C LYS A 65 -8.43 -5.79 -6.76
N VAL A 66 -8.11 -4.97 -5.76
CA VAL A 66 -7.18 -5.32 -4.69
C VAL A 66 -7.68 -4.83 -3.35
N CYS A 67 -7.05 -5.32 -2.30
CA CYS A 67 -7.17 -4.73 -0.97
C CYS A 67 -5.77 -4.53 -0.36
N VAL A 68 -5.68 -3.60 0.57
CA VAL A 68 -4.46 -3.36 1.35
C VAL A 68 -4.85 -3.29 2.80
N GLU A 69 -4.16 -4.05 3.64
CA GLU A 69 -4.31 -4.00 5.09
C GLU A 69 -3.11 -3.29 5.70
N VAL A 70 -3.37 -2.42 6.67
CA VAL A 70 -2.36 -1.85 7.56
C VAL A 70 -2.79 -2.04 8.99
N ASP A 71 -1.81 -2.24 9.88
CA ASP A 71 -2.08 -2.38 11.30
C ASP A 71 -1.07 -1.63 12.16
N GLU A 72 -1.51 -1.32 13.37
CA GLU A 72 -0.69 -0.82 14.46
C GLU A 72 -1.01 -1.69 15.68
N ILE A 73 -0.15 -2.67 15.96
CA ILE A 73 -0.34 -3.60 17.08
C ILE A 73 0.65 -3.23 18.18
N LEU A 74 0.16 -2.63 19.25
CA LEU A 74 0.97 -2.25 20.41
C LEU A 74 0.99 -3.37 21.45
N GLU A 75 -0.16 -3.95 21.73
CA GLU A 75 -0.33 -5.09 22.62
C GLU A 75 -1.61 -5.84 22.30
N ARG A 76 -1.82 -6.98 22.94
CA ARG A 76 -2.99 -7.86 22.72
C ARG A 76 -4.35 -7.15 22.79
N SER A 77 -4.47 -6.13 23.63
CA SER A 77 -5.72 -5.38 23.85
C SER A 77 -5.67 -3.94 23.35
N ASN A 78 -4.63 -3.59 22.60
CA ASN A 78 -4.45 -2.24 22.04
C ASN A 78 -3.87 -2.35 20.62
N TRP A 79 -4.76 -2.34 19.65
CA TRP A 79 -4.40 -2.43 18.24
C TRP A 79 -5.38 -1.66 17.36
N THR A 80 -4.92 -1.29 16.21
CA THR A 80 -5.72 -0.66 15.16
C THR A 80 -5.44 -1.37 13.84
N THR A 81 -6.47 -1.63 13.06
CA THR A 81 -6.34 -2.19 11.71
C THR A 81 -7.22 -1.40 10.74
N VAL A 82 -6.72 -1.21 9.54
CA VAL A 82 -7.45 -0.58 8.43
C VAL A 82 -7.32 -1.46 7.19
N ILE A 83 -8.45 -1.69 6.53
CA ILE A 83 -8.49 -2.35 5.23
C ILE A 83 -8.94 -1.34 4.18
N VAL A 84 -8.15 -1.22 3.13
CA VAL A 84 -8.49 -0.45 1.93
C VAL A 84 -8.98 -1.42 0.88
N PHE A 85 -10.16 -1.16 0.32
CA PHE A 85 -10.62 -1.78 -0.92
C PHE A 85 -10.37 -0.78 -2.03
N GLY A 86 -9.69 -1.21 -3.08
CA GLY A 86 -9.30 -0.30 -4.14
C GLY A 86 -8.95 -1.01 -5.44
N HIS A 87 -8.39 -0.24 -6.34
CA HIS A 87 -7.99 -0.77 -7.64
C HIS A 87 -6.62 -0.24 -8.05
N TYR A 88 -5.87 -1.12 -8.69
CA TYR A 88 -4.52 -0.87 -9.20
C TYR A 88 -4.54 0.02 -10.43
N GLU A 89 -3.66 1.02 -10.43
CA GLU A 89 -3.32 1.83 -11.59
C GLU A 89 -1.79 1.92 -11.71
N GLU A 90 -1.24 1.45 -12.81
CA GLU A 90 0.17 1.62 -13.11
C GLU A 90 0.44 3.03 -13.60
N ILE A 91 1.50 3.65 -13.08
CA ILE A 91 1.93 4.98 -13.49
C ILE A 91 3.09 4.82 -14.46
N ARG A 92 2.84 5.08 -15.73
CA ARG A 92 3.81 4.89 -16.81
C ARG A 92 4.67 6.14 -16.98
N ASP A 93 5.85 5.94 -17.58
CA ASP A 93 6.72 7.03 -18.00
C ASP A 93 6.23 7.60 -19.33
N SER A 94 5.18 8.42 -19.27
CA SER A 94 4.55 9.05 -20.42
C SER A 94 4.31 10.53 -20.18
N ALA A 95 4.13 11.30 -21.25
CA ALA A 95 3.85 12.73 -21.13
C ALA A 95 2.54 13.02 -20.37
N GLN A 96 1.53 12.15 -20.51
CA GLN A 96 0.23 12.29 -19.85
C GLN A 96 0.31 12.03 -18.35
N GLU A 97 1.26 11.19 -17.91
CA GLU A 97 1.38 10.78 -16.51
C GLU A 97 2.56 11.43 -15.78
N ARG A 98 3.19 12.42 -16.41
CA ARG A 98 4.38 13.10 -15.86
C ARG A 98 4.13 13.71 -14.48
N ASP A 99 3.00 14.38 -14.30
CA ASP A 99 2.68 15.06 -13.03
C ASP A 99 2.38 14.06 -11.90
N VAL A 100 1.64 13.00 -12.21
CA VAL A 100 1.35 11.92 -11.25
C VAL A 100 2.64 11.20 -10.86
N ARG A 101 3.51 10.93 -11.82
CA ARG A 101 4.80 10.30 -11.59
C ARG A 101 5.71 11.17 -10.72
N ARG A 102 5.75 12.47 -10.98
CA ARG A 102 6.48 13.44 -10.14
C ARG A 102 5.96 13.43 -8.71
N ARG A 103 4.65 13.44 -8.53
CA ARG A 103 4.02 13.37 -7.22
C ARG A 103 4.40 12.10 -6.45
N ALA A 104 4.41 10.96 -7.14
CA ALA A 104 4.85 9.70 -6.55
C ALA A 104 6.30 9.79 -6.05
N TYR A 105 7.22 10.30 -6.85
CA TYR A 105 8.62 10.49 -6.43
C TYR A 105 8.76 11.45 -5.26
N GLU A 106 8.02 12.55 -5.22
CA GLU A 106 8.03 13.49 -4.09
C GLU A 106 7.59 12.79 -2.79
N LEU A 107 6.59 11.93 -2.87
CA LEU A 107 6.14 11.14 -1.71
C LEU A 107 7.20 10.14 -1.27
N PHE A 108 7.84 9.44 -2.20
CA PHE A 108 8.88 8.46 -1.89
C PHE A 108 10.10 9.11 -1.22
N GLN A 109 10.46 10.33 -1.59
CA GLN A 109 11.59 11.07 -1.02
C GLN A 109 11.38 11.50 0.44
N LYS A 110 10.17 11.45 0.97
CA LYS A 110 9.87 11.80 2.35
C LYS A 110 10.33 10.75 3.37
N ARG A 111 10.86 9.61 2.92
CA ARG A 111 11.24 8.49 3.78
C ARG A 111 12.65 7.99 3.50
N PRO A 112 13.28 7.24 4.44
CA PRO A 112 14.66 6.77 4.31
C PRO A 112 14.93 5.91 3.08
N ASP A 113 16.14 6.01 2.55
CA ASP A 113 16.58 5.46 1.27
C ASP A 113 16.66 3.93 1.19
N TRP A 114 16.59 3.23 2.31
CA TRP A 114 16.79 1.77 2.35
C TRP A 114 15.79 0.96 1.51
N TRP A 115 14.69 1.55 1.12
CA TRP A 115 13.62 0.93 0.33
C TRP A 115 13.63 1.34 -1.14
N LEU A 116 14.58 2.17 -1.57
CA LEU A 116 14.70 2.56 -2.99
C LEU A 116 14.96 1.35 -3.88
N PRO A 117 14.36 1.30 -5.09
CA PRO A 117 14.73 0.31 -6.09
C PRO A 117 16.24 0.38 -6.35
N GLY A 118 16.94 -0.71 -6.12
CA GLY A 118 18.40 -0.76 -6.20
C GLY A 118 19.13 -0.75 -4.86
N ALA A 119 18.47 -0.42 -3.75
CA ALA A 119 19.00 -0.65 -2.41
C ALA A 119 18.99 -2.14 -2.04
N ALA A 120 18.04 -2.90 -2.59
CA ALA A 120 17.98 -4.34 -2.43
C ALA A 120 18.75 -5.04 -3.57
N LYS A 121 19.79 -5.79 -3.21
CA LYS A 121 20.47 -6.68 -4.15
C LYS A 121 19.80 -8.04 -4.13
N HIS A 122 19.31 -8.47 -5.27
CA HIS A 122 18.82 -9.84 -5.41
C HIS A 122 20.01 -10.78 -5.58
N THR A 123 20.00 -11.89 -4.85
CA THR A 123 21.08 -12.89 -4.87
C THR A 123 21.06 -13.77 -6.13
N ALA A 124 20.03 -13.69 -6.91
CA ALA A 124 19.86 -14.45 -8.15
C ALA A 124 19.73 -13.51 -9.35
N GLY A 125 20.84 -13.29 -10.07
CA GLY A 125 20.87 -12.61 -11.37
C GLY A 125 21.06 -11.10 -11.31
N GLU A 126 21.92 -10.60 -12.17
CA GLU A 126 22.22 -9.17 -12.34
C GLU A 126 21.24 -8.47 -13.31
N GLU A 127 19.97 -8.81 -13.29
CA GLU A 127 19.01 -8.09 -14.11
C GLU A 127 18.63 -6.78 -13.43
N HIS A 128 18.99 -5.68 -14.06
CA HIS A 128 18.50 -4.35 -13.68
C HIS A 128 17.02 -4.27 -14.00
N HIS A 129 16.19 -4.57 -13.00
CA HIS A 129 14.75 -4.44 -13.14
C HIS A 129 14.35 -2.96 -13.05
N THR A 130 13.75 -2.45 -14.13
CA THR A 130 13.11 -1.13 -14.11
C THR A 130 11.98 -1.14 -13.08
N PRO A 131 11.98 -0.20 -12.11
CA PRO A 131 10.93 -0.16 -11.11
C PRO A 131 9.59 0.18 -11.75
N VAL A 132 8.55 -0.52 -11.32
CA VAL A 132 7.16 -0.23 -11.67
C VAL A 132 6.58 0.65 -10.57
N ILE A 133 6.15 1.83 -10.93
CA ILE A 133 5.45 2.75 -10.04
C ILE A 133 3.95 2.55 -10.23
N PHE A 134 3.23 2.41 -9.14
CA PHE A 134 1.80 2.23 -9.18
C PHE A 134 1.10 2.92 -8.02
N ARG A 135 -0.18 3.06 -8.13
CA ARG A 135 -1.05 3.49 -7.03
C ARG A 135 -2.25 2.56 -6.90
N ILE A 136 -2.73 2.45 -5.69
CA ILE A 136 -4.02 1.85 -5.40
C ILE A 136 -4.99 3.00 -5.12
N ARG A 137 -5.98 3.18 -6.00
CA ARG A 137 -7.07 4.13 -5.78
C ARG A 137 -7.97 3.58 -4.70
N VAL A 138 -8.24 4.38 -3.68
CA VAL A 138 -9.09 3.97 -2.56
C VAL A 138 -10.55 4.10 -2.94
N ASP A 139 -11.26 2.98 -3.01
CA ASP A 139 -12.70 2.95 -3.25
C ASP A 139 -13.47 3.01 -1.93
N LYS A 140 -12.96 2.30 -0.91
CA LYS A 140 -13.62 2.15 0.40
C LYS A 140 -12.59 1.80 1.45
N THR A 141 -12.79 2.28 2.67
CA THR A 141 -12.01 1.89 3.85
C THR A 141 -12.91 1.25 4.91
N SER A 142 -12.31 0.36 5.69
CA SER A 142 -12.90 -0.23 6.89
C SER A 142 -11.81 -0.27 7.96
N GLY A 143 -12.12 0.14 9.17
CA GLY A 143 -11.12 0.15 10.24
C GLY A 143 -11.72 -0.22 11.59
N ARG A 144 -10.90 -0.83 12.43
CA ARG A 144 -11.26 -1.19 13.80
C ARG A 144 -10.11 -0.86 14.75
N ARG A 145 -10.48 -0.46 15.97
CA ARG A 145 -9.55 -0.20 17.06
C ARG A 145 -10.01 -0.94 18.30
N ALA A 146 -9.09 -1.71 18.88
CA ALA A 146 -9.28 -2.29 20.19
C ALA A 146 -8.58 -1.43 21.25
N VAL A 147 -9.25 -1.22 22.37
CA VAL A 147 -8.70 -0.58 23.55
C VAL A 147 -8.98 -1.42 24.78
N ARG A 148 -8.13 -1.28 25.79
CA ARG A 148 -8.36 -1.93 27.08
C ARG A 148 -9.68 -1.40 27.66
N GLY A 149 -10.59 -2.30 28.04
CA GLY A 149 -11.82 -1.94 28.73
C GLY A 149 -11.53 -1.48 30.17
N PRO A 150 -12.50 -0.84 30.84
CA PRO A 150 -12.38 -0.54 32.25
C PRO A 150 -12.19 -1.85 33.04
N SER A 151 -11.28 -1.82 33.99
CA SER A 151 -11.02 -2.92 34.94
C SER A 151 -12.16 -3.04 35.96
#